data_2dfbd2988c5a6c98a38e528e9def1eef
#
_entry.id   2dfbd2988c5a6c98a38e528e9def1eef
#
_cell.length_a   1.000
_cell.length_b   1.000
_cell.length_c   1.000
_cell.angle_alpha   90.00
_cell.angle_beta   90.00
_cell.angle_gamma   90.00
#
_symmetry.space_group_name_H-M   'P 1'
#
loop_
_entity.id
_entity.type
_entity.pdbx_description
1 polymer ?
#
loop_
_entity_poly.entity_id
_entity_poly.type
_entity_poly.pdbx_seq_one_letter_code
_entity_poly.pdbx_strand_id
1 'polypeptide(L)'
;EVDHKMTVIPDTEQPANYKGMSWSAALKKKYGVRGNVLNDMEWIAFKSDNYPSVNGTIHYTVTIKCNSGKSNLKFRPSFFINHSSDGIGGDEAHYSVKDADDWFEVVEGSGTVIDFCSTHYYQIEPLSALQDDYVTFTFQGDINTNELIKAENVYIEATAYTIEGKIYTVNEKSA
;
A
#
# COMPACT_ATOMS: atom_id res chain seq x y z
N GLU A 1 26.51 13.63 17.54
CA GLU A 1 25.13 13.29 17.10
C GLU A 1 24.44 14.60 16.76
N VAL A 2 23.82 14.65 15.56
CA VAL A 2 23.13 15.85 15.09
C VAL A 2 21.73 15.41 14.67
N ASP A 3 20.72 16.04 15.24
CA ASP A 3 19.33 15.79 14.90
C ASP A 3 18.92 16.59 13.66
N HIS A 4 18.37 15.89 12.67
CA HIS A 4 17.82 16.48 11.48
C HIS A 4 16.31 16.25 11.41
N LYS A 5 15.57 17.31 11.09
CA LYS A 5 14.13 17.19 10.94
C LYS A 5 13.79 16.54 9.61
N MET A 6 12.91 15.54 9.66
CA MET A 6 12.29 14.98 8.47
C MET A 6 11.02 15.75 8.12
N THR A 7 10.85 16.06 6.85
CA THR A 7 9.67 16.75 6.34
C THR A 7 8.99 15.87 5.30
N VAL A 8 7.67 15.78 5.36
CA VAL A 8 6.88 15.08 4.34
C VAL A 8 7.03 15.81 3.01
N ILE A 9 7.34 15.06 1.97
CA ILE A 9 7.40 15.59 0.61
C ILE A 9 5.95 15.71 0.10
N PRO A 10 5.49 16.93 -0.25
CA PRO A 10 4.14 17.12 -0.72
C PRO A 10 3.95 16.47 -2.11
N ASP A 11 2.73 16.05 -2.43
CA ASP A 11 2.38 15.44 -3.71
C ASP A 11 2.61 16.36 -4.93
N THR A 12 2.75 17.67 -4.68
CA THR A 12 3.11 18.65 -5.71
C THR A 12 4.58 18.63 -6.08
N GLU A 13 5.46 18.08 -5.23
CA GLU A 13 6.89 17.97 -5.51
C GLU A 13 7.15 16.71 -6.35
N GLN A 14 8.00 16.85 -7.35
CA GLN A 14 8.27 15.81 -8.32
C GLN A 14 9.75 15.43 -8.32
N PRO A 15 10.11 14.13 -8.42
CA PRO A 15 11.48 13.74 -8.66
C PRO A 15 11.95 14.23 -10.04
N ALA A 16 13.19 14.68 -10.13
CA ALA A 16 13.72 15.26 -11.36
C ALA A 16 13.65 14.31 -12.58
N ASN A 17 13.76 13.01 -12.34
CA ASN A 17 13.71 11.97 -13.38
C ASN A 17 12.31 11.36 -13.59
N TYR A 18 11.28 11.85 -12.89
CA TYR A 18 9.88 11.41 -13.02
C TYR A 18 8.94 12.62 -13.11
N LYS A 19 9.15 13.47 -14.11
CA LYS A 19 8.33 14.65 -14.32
C LYS A 19 6.85 14.29 -14.51
N GLY A 20 5.97 15.04 -13.89
CA GLY A 20 4.53 14.83 -13.93
C GLY A 20 4.00 13.84 -12.89
N MET A 21 4.86 13.32 -12.00
CA MET A 21 4.47 12.40 -10.93
C MET A 21 4.93 12.90 -9.57
N SER A 22 4.13 12.68 -8.54
CA SER A 22 4.59 12.83 -7.16
C SER A 22 5.67 11.80 -6.85
N TRP A 23 6.43 11.98 -5.77
CA TRP A 23 7.41 11.01 -5.29
C TRP A 23 6.77 9.64 -5.03
N SER A 24 5.61 9.63 -4.38
CA SER A 24 4.85 8.41 -4.11
C SER A 24 4.44 7.68 -5.40
N ALA A 25 3.90 8.42 -6.37
CA ALA A 25 3.51 7.84 -7.65
C ALA A 25 4.70 7.32 -8.46
N ALA A 26 5.84 8.01 -8.42
CA ALA A 26 7.06 7.58 -9.09
C ALA A 26 7.65 6.32 -8.46
N LEU A 27 7.62 6.19 -7.14
CA LEU A 27 8.04 4.99 -6.41
C LEU A 27 7.14 3.80 -6.76
N LYS A 28 5.81 3.99 -6.75
CA LYS A 28 4.85 2.97 -7.21
C LYS A 28 5.15 2.50 -8.63
N LYS A 29 5.39 3.43 -9.53
CA LYS A 29 5.69 3.11 -10.93
C LYS A 29 6.99 2.31 -11.09
N LYS A 30 8.03 2.64 -10.34
CA LYS A 30 9.34 2.01 -10.47
C LYS A 30 9.42 0.67 -9.76
N TYR A 31 8.91 0.59 -8.54
CA TYR A 31 9.05 -0.57 -7.66
C TYR A 31 7.74 -1.28 -7.38
N GLY A 32 6.64 -0.76 -7.95
CA GLY A 32 5.31 -1.33 -7.74
C GLY A 32 5.28 -2.79 -8.14
N VAL A 33 4.91 -3.64 -7.20
CA VAL A 33 4.59 -5.04 -7.45
C VAL A 33 3.24 -5.07 -8.16
N ARG A 34 3.01 -6.00 -9.03
CA ARG A 34 1.68 -6.20 -9.64
C ARG A 34 0.70 -6.68 -8.59
N GLY A 35 -0.48 -6.09 -8.55
CA GLY A 35 -1.58 -6.49 -7.68
C GLY A 35 -2.27 -5.33 -6.98
N ASN A 36 -3.49 -5.57 -6.55
CA ASN A 36 -4.38 -4.62 -5.87
C ASN A 36 -3.89 -4.19 -4.48
N VAL A 37 -3.14 -5.02 -3.77
CA VAL A 37 -2.57 -4.70 -2.45
C VAL A 37 -1.82 -3.36 -2.46
N LEU A 38 -1.14 -3.04 -3.56
CA LEU A 38 -0.40 -1.79 -3.68
C LEU A 38 -1.27 -0.56 -3.95
N ASN A 39 -2.45 -0.75 -4.52
CA ASN A 39 -3.38 0.36 -4.71
C ASN A 39 -3.95 0.83 -3.39
N ASP A 40 -4.06 -0.08 -2.42
CA ASP A 40 -4.58 0.17 -1.08
C ASP A 40 -3.50 0.63 -0.10
N MET A 41 -2.22 0.55 -0.48
CA MET A 41 -1.11 1.01 0.33
C MET A 41 -0.90 2.52 0.23
N GLU A 42 -0.71 3.16 1.36
CA GLU A 42 -0.26 4.54 1.42
C GLU A 42 1.27 4.59 1.30
N TRP A 43 1.75 5.40 0.37
CA TRP A 43 3.16 5.67 0.17
C TRP A 43 3.46 7.09 0.62
N ILE A 44 4.22 7.22 1.70
CA ILE A 44 4.60 8.51 2.23
C ILE A 44 6.08 8.73 1.99
N ALA A 45 6.43 9.83 1.36
CA ALA A 45 7.82 10.21 1.14
C ALA A 45 8.25 11.32 2.11
N PHE A 46 9.45 11.19 2.63
CA PHE A 46 10.05 12.17 3.53
C PHE A 46 11.42 12.60 2.99
N LYS A 47 11.81 13.82 3.30
CA LYS A 47 13.18 14.29 3.10
C LYS A 47 13.72 14.90 4.39
N SER A 48 15.02 14.71 4.63
CA SER A 48 15.72 15.43 5.68
C SER A 48 15.98 16.87 5.22
N ASP A 49 16.19 17.76 6.16
CA ASP A 49 16.90 18.99 5.88
C ASP A 49 18.36 18.67 5.44
N ASN A 50 19.13 19.68 5.14
CA ASN A 50 20.51 19.46 4.67
C ASN A 50 21.32 18.62 5.65
N TYR A 51 22.08 17.69 5.13
CA TYR A 51 23.09 16.96 5.87
C TYR A 51 24.49 17.29 5.32
N PRO A 52 25.50 17.36 6.16
CA PRO A 52 26.86 17.64 5.70
C PRO A 52 27.36 16.45 4.86
N SER A 53 28.10 16.75 3.80
CA SER A 53 28.83 15.73 3.06
C SER A 53 29.92 15.14 3.97
N VAL A 54 29.89 13.85 4.19
CA VAL A 54 30.89 13.14 5.01
C VAL A 54 31.53 12.02 4.21
N ASN A 55 32.81 11.79 4.46
CA ASN A 55 33.53 10.65 3.91
C ASN A 55 33.47 9.50 4.90
N GLY A 56 33.04 8.34 4.44
CA GLY A 56 32.99 7.11 5.25
C GLY A 56 31.58 6.58 5.49
N THR A 57 31.46 5.64 6.43
CA THR A 57 30.18 5.01 6.77
C THR A 57 29.37 5.93 7.69
N ILE A 58 28.14 6.16 7.32
CA ILE A 58 27.21 6.98 8.10
C ILE A 58 26.20 6.03 8.76
N HIS A 59 25.95 6.26 10.06
CA HIS A 59 24.89 5.62 10.79
C HIS A 59 23.84 6.68 11.13
N TYR A 60 22.58 6.39 10.81
CA TYR A 60 21.47 7.27 11.14
C TYR A 60 20.26 6.47 11.61
N THR A 61 19.47 7.09 12.45
CA THR A 61 18.21 6.55 12.94
C THR A 61 17.09 7.47 12.48
N VAL A 62 16.04 6.89 11.89
CA VAL A 62 14.86 7.62 11.49
C VAL A 62 13.70 7.21 12.37
N THR A 63 13.07 8.18 13.03
CA THR A 63 11.88 7.95 13.83
C THR A 63 10.67 8.49 13.10
N ILE A 64 9.71 7.64 12.79
CA ILE A 64 8.48 7.97 12.09
C ILE A 64 7.30 7.70 13.02
N LYS A 65 6.45 8.71 13.23
CA LYS A 65 5.18 8.55 13.92
C LYS A 65 4.07 8.38 12.91
N CYS A 66 3.45 7.22 12.90
CA CYS A 66 2.30 6.92 12.05
C CYS A 66 1.01 6.95 12.86
N ASN A 67 -0.08 7.35 12.21
CA ASN A 67 -1.43 7.21 12.73
C ASN A 67 -2.16 6.17 11.88
N SER A 68 -2.49 5.04 12.47
CA SER A 68 -3.17 3.93 11.80
C SER A 68 -4.68 4.14 11.60
N GLY A 69 -5.19 5.31 11.99
CA GLY A 69 -6.63 5.59 11.90
C GLY A 69 -7.45 4.84 12.95
N LYS A 70 -8.69 4.49 12.59
CA LYS A 70 -9.65 3.83 13.50
C LYS A 70 -9.97 2.39 13.10
N SER A 71 -9.50 1.91 11.97
CA SER A 71 -9.79 0.56 11.47
C SER A 71 -8.83 -0.46 12.04
N ASN A 72 -9.30 -1.70 12.16
CA ASN A 72 -8.41 -2.82 12.42
C ASN A 72 -7.57 -3.11 11.17
N LEU A 73 -6.27 -3.18 11.34
CA LEU A 73 -5.31 -3.31 10.23
C LEU A 73 -4.29 -4.40 10.54
N LYS A 74 -3.88 -5.12 9.52
CA LYS A 74 -2.69 -5.97 9.53
C LYS A 74 -1.81 -5.58 8.34
N PHE A 75 -0.59 -5.15 8.62
CA PHE A 75 0.30 -4.64 7.60
C PHE A 75 1.78 -4.91 7.93
N ARG A 76 2.61 -4.82 6.92
CA ARG A 76 4.06 -4.88 7.05
C ARG A 76 4.66 -3.66 6.38
N PRO A 77 5.27 -2.74 7.13
CA PRO A 77 5.89 -1.57 6.52
C PRO A 77 7.17 -1.95 5.79
N SER A 78 7.36 -1.32 4.65
CA SER A 78 8.59 -1.37 3.86
C SER A 78 9.21 0.00 3.81
N PHE A 79 10.52 0.07 3.92
CA PHE A 79 11.27 1.30 3.92
C PHE A 79 12.13 1.37 2.67
N PHE A 80 11.95 2.44 1.91
CA PHE A 80 12.81 2.76 0.78
C PHE A 80 13.64 3.99 1.14
N ILE A 81 14.94 3.86 1.03
CA ILE A 81 15.90 4.93 1.36
C ILE A 81 16.69 5.25 0.11
N ASN A 82 16.67 6.53 -0.25
CA ASN A 82 17.40 7.06 -1.38
C ASN A 82 18.21 8.28 -0.93
N HIS A 83 19.49 8.32 -1.31
CA HIS A 83 20.37 9.42 -0.87
C HIS A 83 20.37 10.63 -1.80
N SER A 84 19.72 10.55 -2.94
CA SER A 84 19.77 11.60 -3.96
C SER A 84 18.51 12.46 -3.93
N SER A 85 18.72 13.78 -3.92
CA SER A 85 17.66 14.77 -4.18
C SER A 85 17.31 14.90 -5.67
N ASP A 86 18.16 14.35 -6.56
CA ASP A 86 18.03 14.48 -8.01
C ASP A 86 17.00 13.52 -8.62
N GLY A 87 16.40 12.71 -7.80
CA GLY A 87 15.38 11.76 -8.24
C GLY A 87 15.55 10.37 -7.64
N ILE A 88 14.74 9.44 -8.11
CA ILE A 88 14.77 8.06 -7.64
C ILE A 88 16.00 7.36 -8.24
N GLY A 89 16.85 6.83 -7.39
CA GLY A 89 18.07 6.11 -7.77
C GLY A 89 17.82 5.02 -8.80
N GLY A 90 18.75 4.87 -9.73
CA GLY A 90 18.65 3.94 -10.84
C GLY A 90 19.16 2.53 -10.53
N ASP A 91 20.05 2.42 -9.59
CA ASP A 91 20.76 1.20 -9.22
C ASP A 91 20.88 1.04 -7.70
N GLU A 92 21.30 -0.14 -7.27
CA GLU A 92 21.40 -0.51 -5.85
C GLU A 92 22.45 0.28 -5.06
N ALA A 93 23.37 0.97 -5.76
CA ALA A 93 24.35 1.83 -5.10
C ALA A 93 23.72 3.13 -4.56
N HIS A 94 22.54 3.49 -5.04
CA HIS A 94 21.89 4.76 -4.74
C HIS A 94 20.63 4.62 -3.88
N TYR A 95 20.17 3.41 -3.61
CA TYR A 95 19.02 3.16 -2.76
C TYR A 95 19.16 1.88 -1.93
N SER A 96 18.35 1.78 -0.90
CA SER A 96 18.19 0.56 -0.11
C SER A 96 16.71 0.35 0.19
N VAL A 97 16.30 -0.91 0.15
CA VAL A 97 14.94 -1.33 0.52
C VAL A 97 15.04 -2.28 1.70
N LYS A 98 14.26 -2.06 2.71
CA LYS A 98 14.15 -2.95 3.87
C LYS A 98 12.68 -3.09 4.27
N ASP A 99 12.23 -4.32 4.33
CA ASP A 99 10.95 -4.65 4.96
C ASP A 99 11.11 -4.74 6.47
N ALA A 100 10.09 -4.40 7.23
CA ALA A 100 10.07 -4.72 8.65
C ALA A 100 10.14 -6.23 8.85
N ASP A 101 10.82 -6.66 9.91
CA ASP A 101 11.00 -8.07 10.18
C ASP A 101 9.66 -8.73 10.60
N ASP A 102 8.80 -7.96 11.31
CA ASP A 102 7.53 -8.43 11.82
C ASP A 102 6.33 -7.71 11.20
N TRP A 103 5.18 -8.34 11.33
CA TRP A 103 3.88 -7.81 10.99
C TRP A 103 3.35 -6.94 12.12
N PHE A 104 2.65 -5.88 11.76
CA PHE A 104 1.95 -5.01 12.70
C PHE A 104 0.46 -5.27 12.61
N GLU A 105 -0.19 -5.41 13.76
CA GLU A 105 -1.63 -5.55 13.88
C GLU A 105 -2.20 -4.44 14.75
N VAL A 106 -3.23 -3.77 14.26
CA VAL A 106 -4.05 -2.83 15.02
C VAL A 106 -5.38 -3.54 15.27
N VAL A 107 -5.65 -3.89 16.53
CA VAL A 107 -6.75 -4.80 16.90
C VAL A 107 -7.85 -4.13 17.74
N GLU A 108 -7.61 -2.92 18.25
CA GLU A 108 -8.59 -2.18 19.05
C GLU A 108 -9.37 -1.12 18.24
N GLY A 109 -9.34 -1.27 16.93
CA GLY A 109 -10.09 -0.43 16.01
C GLY A 109 -11.52 -0.91 15.77
N SER A 110 -12.14 -0.39 14.76
CA SER A 110 -13.49 -0.76 14.32
C SER A 110 -13.46 -1.59 13.03
N GLY A 111 -14.44 -2.47 12.89
CA GLY A 111 -14.64 -3.30 11.69
C GLY A 111 -13.81 -4.57 11.65
N THR A 112 -13.89 -5.26 10.54
CA THR A 112 -13.04 -6.43 10.24
C THR A 112 -11.61 -5.98 9.97
N VAL A 113 -10.65 -6.89 10.20
CA VAL A 113 -9.24 -6.60 9.94
C VAL A 113 -9.02 -6.43 8.44
N ILE A 114 -8.49 -5.28 8.03
CA ILE A 114 -8.00 -5.05 6.67
C ILE A 114 -6.59 -5.65 6.62
N ASP A 115 -6.44 -6.77 5.91
CA ASP A 115 -5.17 -7.50 5.81
C ASP A 115 -4.40 -7.10 4.54
N PHE A 116 -3.39 -6.26 4.70
CA PHE A 116 -2.47 -5.86 3.64
C PHE A 116 -1.31 -6.86 3.42
N CYS A 117 -1.32 -7.95 4.15
CA CYS A 117 -0.25 -8.94 4.13
C CYS A 117 -0.54 -10.10 3.20
N SER A 118 -1.77 -10.24 2.78
CA SER A 118 -2.21 -11.29 1.88
C SER A 118 -2.44 -10.74 0.47
N THR A 119 -1.99 -11.48 -0.53
CA THR A 119 -2.35 -11.17 -1.91
C THR A 119 -3.81 -11.51 -2.11
N HIS A 120 -4.62 -10.52 -2.44
CA HIS A 120 -6.03 -10.71 -2.73
C HIS A 120 -6.26 -10.88 -4.22
N TYR A 121 -7.05 -11.86 -4.60
CA TYR A 121 -7.51 -12.04 -5.99
C TYR A 121 -8.70 -11.14 -6.33
N TYR A 122 -9.15 -10.36 -5.39
CA TYR A 122 -10.30 -9.49 -5.55
C TYR A 122 -10.01 -8.11 -4.97
N GLN A 123 -10.68 -7.13 -5.53
CA GLN A 123 -10.72 -5.76 -5.04
C GLN A 123 -12.17 -5.41 -4.73
N ILE A 124 -12.37 -4.65 -3.67
CA ILE A 124 -13.68 -4.15 -3.25
C ILE A 124 -13.61 -2.62 -3.19
N GLU A 125 -14.49 -1.96 -3.91
CA GLU A 125 -14.60 -0.50 -3.91
C GLU A 125 -16.05 -0.04 -3.73
N PRO A 126 -16.32 0.87 -2.77
CA PRO A 126 -15.40 1.34 -1.72
C PRO A 126 -15.20 0.30 -0.62
N LEU A 127 -14.07 0.36 0.09
CA LEU A 127 -13.79 -0.52 1.24
C LEU A 127 -14.76 -0.33 2.41
N SER A 128 -15.35 0.86 2.51
CA SER A 128 -16.39 1.18 3.50
C SER A 128 -17.59 1.77 2.76
N ALA A 129 -18.71 1.11 2.82
CA ALA A 129 -19.93 1.50 2.15
C ALA A 129 -21.03 1.82 3.17
N LEU A 130 -21.89 2.79 2.85
CA LEU A 130 -23.13 3.05 3.54
C LEU A 130 -24.25 2.14 3.00
N GLN A 131 -25.39 2.16 3.67
CA GLN A 131 -26.50 1.24 3.38
C GLN A 131 -26.97 1.26 1.91
N ASP A 132 -26.94 2.42 1.28
CA ASP A 132 -27.47 2.62 -0.09
C ASP A 132 -26.35 2.79 -1.13
N ASP A 133 -25.10 2.48 -0.77
CA ASP A 133 -23.97 2.56 -1.71
C ASP A 133 -23.90 1.32 -2.58
N TYR A 134 -23.41 1.53 -3.81
CA TYR A 134 -22.98 0.45 -4.69
C TYR A 134 -21.57 0.03 -4.34
N VAL A 135 -21.35 -1.28 -4.21
CA VAL A 135 -20.03 -1.86 -3.99
C VAL A 135 -19.64 -2.67 -5.21
N THR A 136 -18.47 -2.38 -5.73
CA THR A 136 -17.90 -3.11 -6.87
C THR A 136 -16.92 -4.15 -6.38
N PHE A 137 -17.11 -5.38 -6.80
CA PHE A 137 -16.18 -6.48 -6.60
C PHE A 137 -15.46 -6.75 -7.91
N THR A 138 -14.15 -6.64 -7.90
CA THR A 138 -13.32 -6.96 -9.08
C THR A 138 -12.49 -8.18 -8.78
N PHE A 139 -12.63 -9.23 -9.60
CA PHE A 139 -11.76 -10.39 -9.55
C PHE A 139 -10.57 -10.20 -10.50
N GLN A 140 -9.36 -10.41 -9.99
CA GLN A 140 -8.11 -10.30 -10.75
C GLN A 140 -7.49 -11.69 -10.91
N GLY A 141 -7.85 -12.37 -11.97
CA GLY A 141 -7.40 -13.75 -12.24
C GLY A 141 -5.94 -13.85 -12.70
N ASP A 142 -5.30 -12.75 -13.05
CA ASP A 142 -3.90 -12.68 -13.51
C ASP A 142 -2.88 -12.53 -12.36
N ILE A 143 -3.37 -12.39 -11.13
CA ILE A 143 -2.52 -12.34 -9.95
C ILE A 143 -2.19 -13.75 -9.50
N ASN A 144 -0.91 -14.10 -9.53
CA ASN A 144 -0.42 -15.43 -9.19
C ASN A 144 -1.04 -16.60 -10.00
N THR A 145 -0.47 -17.78 -9.81
CA THR A 145 -1.01 -19.02 -10.38
C THR A 145 -2.21 -19.46 -9.54
N ASN A 146 -3.41 -19.33 -10.07
CA ASN A 146 -4.62 -19.86 -9.45
C ASN A 146 -5.39 -20.71 -10.48
N GLU A 147 -6.23 -21.59 -10.01
CA GLU A 147 -6.97 -22.50 -10.87
C GLU A 147 -8.01 -21.77 -11.74
N LEU A 148 -8.47 -20.60 -11.30
CA LEU A 148 -9.47 -19.81 -12.00
C LEU A 148 -8.90 -19.07 -13.23
N ILE A 149 -7.58 -18.91 -13.34
CA ILE A 149 -6.94 -18.22 -14.49
C ILE A 149 -7.22 -18.92 -15.83
N LYS A 150 -7.51 -20.23 -15.78
CA LYS A 150 -7.84 -21.07 -16.96
C LYS A 150 -9.33 -21.39 -17.06
N ALA A 151 -10.13 -20.87 -16.13
CA ALA A 151 -11.56 -21.12 -16.14
C ALA A 151 -12.21 -20.37 -17.31
N GLU A 152 -13.04 -21.05 -18.07
CA GLU A 152 -13.80 -20.45 -19.16
C GLU A 152 -14.86 -19.46 -18.65
N ASN A 153 -15.39 -19.73 -17.46
CA ASN A 153 -16.35 -18.88 -16.77
C ASN A 153 -16.03 -18.84 -15.27
N VAL A 154 -16.15 -17.66 -14.68
CA VAL A 154 -16.02 -17.45 -13.23
C VAL A 154 -17.35 -16.96 -12.70
N TYR A 155 -17.83 -17.55 -11.63
CA TYR A 155 -19.10 -17.22 -11.01
C TYR A 155 -18.86 -16.62 -9.63
N ILE A 156 -19.74 -15.72 -9.24
CA ILE A 156 -19.74 -15.12 -7.89
C ILE A 156 -20.90 -15.72 -7.07
N GLU A 157 -20.58 -16.11 -5.85
CA GLU A 157 -21.55 -16.39 -4.82
C GLU A 157 -21.34 -15.41 -3.67
N ALA A 158 -22.37 -14.69 -3.30
CA ALA A 158 -22.29 -13.69 -2.25
C ALA A 158 -23.40 -13.88 -1.21
N THR A 159 -23.04 -13.77 0.05
CA THR A 159 -24.01 -13.79 1.16
C THR A 159 -23.87 -12.48 1.96
N ALA A 160 -24.93 -11.71 1.99
CA ALA A 160 -24.99 -10.47 2.75
C ALA A 160 -25.74 -10.68 4.06
N TYR A 161 -25.15 -10.19 5.14
CA TYR A 161 -25.76 -10.18 6.48
C TYR A 161 -26.11 -8.74 6.85
N THR A 162 -27.36 -8.50 7.14
CA THR A 162 -27.78 -7.17 7.61
C THR A 162 -27.60 -7.04 9.12
N ILE A 163 -27.55 -5.80 9.59
CA ILE A 163 -27.50 -5.51 11.02
C ILE A 163 -28.73 -6.05 11.78
N GLU A 164 -29.87 -6.24 11.08
CA GLU A 164 -31.10 -6.82 11.62
C GLU A 164 -31.07 -8.35 11.61
N GLY A 165 -29.97 -8.98 11.18
CA GLY A 165 -29.84 -10.44 11.14
C GLY A 165 -30.49 -11.08 9.91
N LYS A 166 -30.95 -10.33 8.91
CA LYS A 166 -31.43 -10.89 7.66
C LYS A 166 -30.24 -11.35 6.80
N ILE A 167 -30.45 -12.47 6.09
CA ILE A 167 -29.44 -13.09 5.23
C ILE A 167 -29.98 -13.06 3.80
N TYR A 168 -29.18 -12.52 2.90
CA TYR A 168 -29.44 -12.53 1.46
C TYR A 168 -28.32 -13.29 0.76
N THR A 169 -28.66 -14.30 -0.04
CA THR A 169 -27.71 -15.04 -0.85
C THR A 169 -27.99 -14.75 -2.32
N VAL A 170 -26.96 -14.37 -3.04
CA VAL A 170 -27.01 -14.12 -4.49
C VAL A 170 -26.06 -15.10 -5.16
N ASN A 171 -26.61 -15.91 -6.07
CA ASN A 171 -25.88 -16.85 -6.91
C ASN A 171 -26.09 -16.43 -8.37
N GLU A 172 -25.18 -15.67 -8.91
CA GLU A 172 -25.25 -15.28 -10.31
C GLU A 172 -24.42 -16.25 -11.17
N LYS A 173 -25.08 -16.92 -12.11
CA LYS A 173 -24.44 -17.88 -13.02
C LYS A 173 -23.91 -17.25 -14.30
N SER A 174 -23.90 -15.93 -14.40
CA SER A 174 -23.31 -15.20 -15.52
C SER A 174 -22.83 -13.85 -15.08
N ALA A 175 -21.58 -13.57 -15.30
CA ALA A 175 -21.07 -12.21 -15.37
C ALA A 175 -21.10 -11.74 -16.81
#